data_9d765cec26f0c1c6994f4542a7e21b8e
#
_entry.id   9d765cec26f0c1c6994f4542a7e21b8e
#
_cell.length_a   1.000
_cell.length_b   1.000
_cell.length_c   1.000
_cell.angle_alpha   90.00
_cell.angle_beta   90.00
_cell.angle_gamma   90.00
#
_symmetry.space_group_name_H-M   'P 1'
#
loop_
_entity.id
_entity.type
_entity.pdbx_description
1 polymer ?
#
loop_
_entity_poly.entity_id
_entity_poly.type
_entity_poly.pdbx_seq_one_letter_code
_entity_poly.pdbx_strand_id
1 'polypeptide(L)'
;ALCGCVVASIGSSCGITYLMGGDYVNVCHSVKNMIANLTGMICDGAKPSCSLKISSGVSTAILSATLSMEGKHVTAAEGIIDEDVDKSIRNLTSIGKEAMCNTDDMVLNIMTHKCN
;
A
#
# COMPACT_ATOMS: atom_id res chain seq x y z
N ALA A 1 4.02 -5.92 -10.46
CA ALA A 1 2.57 -6.16 -10.29
C ALA A 1 1.96 -5.49 -9.05
N LEU A 2 2.71 -4.66 -8.36
CA LEU A 2 2.15 -3.89 -7.24
C LEU A 2 1.09 -2.92 -7.77
N CYS A 3 -0.10 -2.95 -7.18
CA CYS A 3 -1.19 -2.07 -7.62
C CYS A 3 -0.88 -0.60 -7.33
N GLY A 4 -1.06 0.27 -8.32
CA GLY A 4 -0.87 1.72 -8.16
C GLY A 4 -1.78 2.33 -7.09
N CYS A 5 -2.91 1.70 -6.80
CA CYS A 5 -3.81 2.09 -5.72
C CYS A 5 -3.11 2.04 -4.34
N VAL A 6 -2.17 1.11 -4.15
CA VAL A 6 -1.39 1.03 -2.90
C VAL A 6 -0.62 2.31 -2.66
N VAL A 7 0.14 2.77 -3.66
CA VAL A 7 0.95 3.99 -3.57
C VAL A 7 0.07 5.22 -3.40
N ALA A 8 -0.99 5.33 -4.20
CA ALA A 8 -1.93 6.45 -4.11
C ALA A 8 -2.61 6.51 -2.74
N SER A 9 -3.00 5.37 -2.20
CA SER A 9 -3.65 5.28 -0.88
C SER A 9 -2.70 5.62 0.27
N ILE A 10 -1.42 5.27 0.14
CA ILE A 10 -0.40 5.68 1.11
C ILE A 10 -0.33 7.22 1.16
N GLY A 11 -0.26 7.85 -0.01
CA GLY A 11 -0.27 9.32 -0.10
C GLY A 11 -1.53 9.92 0.51
N SER A 12 -2.70 9.34 0.24
CA SER A 12 -3.96 9.77 0.83
C SER A 12 -3.97 9.65 2.35
N SER A 13 -3.42 8.57 2.89
CA SER A 13 -3.32 8.38 4.34
C SER A 13 -2.43 9.44 4.99
N CYS A 14 -1.32 9.82 4.33
CA CYS A 14 -0.46 10.90 4.79
C CYS A 14 -1.24 12.24 4.85
N GLY A 15 -1.99 12.56 3.80
CA GLY A 15 -2.80 13.76 3.75
C GLY A 15 -3.88 13.80 4.83
N ILE A 16 -4.57 12.68 5.04
CA ILE A 16 -5.59 12.55 6.09
C ILE A 16 -4.97 12.74 7.47
N THR A 17 -3.82 12.11 7.74
CA THR A 17 -3.09 12.24 9.01
C THR A 17 -2.72 13.71 9.25
N TYR A 18 -2.22 14.40 8.24
CA TYR A 18 -1.89 15.82 8.32
C TYR A 18 -3.13 16.65 8.65
N LEU A 19 -4.25 16.43 7.97
CA LEU A 19 -5.51 17.13 8.20
C LEU A 19 -6.09 16.86 9.59
N MET A 20 -5.82 15.71 10.17
CA MET A 20 -6.20 15.37 11.55
C MET A 20 -5.32 16.05 12.60
N GLY A 21 -4.32 16.82 12.18
CA GLY A 21 -3.39 17.51 13.07
C GLY A 21 -2.15 16.70 13.43
N GLY A 22 -1.86 15.62 12.70
CA GLY A 22 -0.68 14.79 12.92
C GLY A 22 0.61 15.50 12.53
N ASP A 23 1.69 15.19 13.23
CA ASP A 23 3.04 15.63 12.93
C ASP A 23 3.75 14.64 11.97
N TYR A 24 5.04 14.90 11.71
CA TYR A 24 5.83 14.04 10.82
C TYR A 24 5.88 12.58 11.32
N VAL A 25 6.00 12.38 12.63
CA VAL A 25 6.04 11.03 13.22
C VAL A 25 4.73 10.30 12.96
N ASN A 26 3.59 10.98 13.13
CA ASN A 26 2.27 10.40 12.82
C ASN A 26 2.15 10.03 11.34
N VAL A 27 2.64 10.87 10.43
CA VAL A 27 2.66 10.57 8.99
C VAL A 27 3.51 9.33 8.71
N CYS A 28 4.69 9.22 9.30
CA CYS A 28 5.52 8.02 9.16
C CYS A 28 4.81 6.76 9.65
N HIS A 29 4.11 6.83 10.77
CA HIS A 29 3.34 5.71 11.31
C HIS A 29 2.19 5.32 10.37
N SER A 30 1.51 6.30 9.79
CA SER A 30 0.45 6.04 8.80
C SER A 30 1.00 5.30 7.57
N VAL A 31 2.16 5.69 7.07
CA VAL A 31 2.84 5.00 5.95
C VAL A 31 3.12 3.54 6.31
N LYS A 32 3.67 3.29 7.49
CA LYS A 32 3.98 1.93 7.95
C LYS A 32 2.71 1.08 8.07
N ASN A 33 1.64 1.64 8.63
CA ASN A 33 0.35 0.96 8.72
C ASN A 33 -0.21 0.60 7.33
N MET A 34 -0.10 1.52 6.37
CA MET A 34 -0.55 1.30 5.00
C MET A 34 0.25 0.20 4.31
N ILE A 35 1.58 0.22 4.41
CA ILE A 35 2.44 -0.79 3.82
C ILE A 35 2.09 -2.17 4.39
N ALA A 36 2.00 -2.30 5.70
CA ALA A 36 1.68 -3.56 6.36
C ALA A 36 0.34 -4.14 5.90
N ASN A 37 -0.64 -3.28 5.63
CA ASN A 37 -1.98 -3.71 5.24
C ASN A 37 -2.09 -4.07 3.75
N LEU A 38 -1.48 -3.29 2.86
CA LEU A 38 -1.72 -3.38 1.42
C LEU A 38 -0.58 -4.00 0.60
N THR A 39 0.46 -4.53 1.22
CA THR A 39 1.61 -5.12 0.51
C THR A 39 1.20 -6.20 -0.50
N GLY A 40 0.14 -6.93 -0.23
CA GLY A 40 -0.33 -8.03 -1.08
C GLY A 40 -1.28 -7.63 -2.22
N MET A 41 -1.58 -6.37 -2.40
CA MET A 41 -2.49 -5.94 -3.47
C MET A 41 -1.76 -5.87 -4.80
N ILE A 42 -2.03 -6.83 -5.69
CA ILE A 42 -1.42 -6.89 -7.02
C ILE A 42 -2.32 -6.25 -8.09
N CYS A 43 -1.67 -5.76 -9.16
CA CYS A 43 -2.36 -5.22 -10.33
C CYS A 43 -2.63 -6.33 -11.35
N ASP A 44 -3.85 -6.38 -11.84
CA ASP A 44 -4.27 -7.29 -12.92
C ASP A 44 -4.94 -6.53 -14.07
N GLY A 45 -4.44 -5.34 -14.36
CA GLY A 45 -4.88 -4.48 -15.46
C GLY A 45 -5.89 -3.43 -15.06
N ALA A 46 -5.97 -2.37 -15.85
CA ALA A 46 -6.91 -1.28 -15.65
C ALA A 46 -8.33 -1.71 -16.12
N LYS A 47 -9.28 -1.63 -15.21
CA LYS A 47 -10.65 -2.11 -15.45
C LYS A 47 -11.66 -1.48 -14.49
N PRO A 48 -12.97 -1.51 -14.79
CA PRO A 48 -13.99 -0.93 -13.90
C PRO A 48 -13.94 -1.45 -12.48
N SER A 49 -13.60 -2.72 -12.26
CA SER A 49 -13.48 -3.30 -10.91
C SER A 49 -12.33 -2.73 -10.09
N CYS A 50 -11.44 -1.92 -10.69
CA CYS A 50 -10.44 -1.17 -9.91
C CYS A 50 -11.09 -0.22 -8.89
N SER A 51 -12.35 0.17 -9.10
CA SER A 51 -13.12 0.93 -8.12
C SER A 51 -13.21 0.22 -6.77
N LEU A 52 -13.25 -1.11 -6.75
CA LEU A 52 -13.23 -1.91 -5.53
C LEU A 52 -11.89 -1.78 -4.79
N LYS A 53 -10.78 -1.79 -5.52
CA LYS A 53 -9.44 -1.59 -4.95
C LYS A 53 -9.28 -0.18 -4.39
N ILE A 54 -9.83 0.81 -5.08
CA ILE A 54 -9.84 2.21 -4.61
C ILE A 54 -10.64 2.31 -3.31
N SER A 55 -11.81 1.69 -3.24
CA SER A 55 -12.63 1.66 -2.02
C SER A 55 -11.85 1.05 -0.84
N SER A 56 -11.19 -0.08 -1.07
CA SER A 56 -10.33 -0.71 -0.06
C SER A 56 -9.18 0.19 0.35
N GLY A 57 -8.54 0.86 -0.62
CA GLY A 57 -7.45 1.79 -0.37
C GLY A 57 -7.88 2.97 0.48
N VAL A 58 -9.02 3.58 0.18
CA VAL A 58 -9.57 4.71 0.94
C VAL A 58 -9.90 4.28 2.37
N SER A 59 -10.58 3.16 2.55
CA SER A 59 -10.92 2.64 3.88
C SER A 59 -9.66 2.38 4.70
N THR A 60 -8.64 1.77 4.10
CA THR A 60 -7.37 1.50 4.76
C THR A 60 -6.62 2.79 5.09
N ALA A 61 -6.67 3.79 4.20
CA ALA A 61 -6.04 5.09 4.42
C ALA A 61 -6.61 5.79 5.66
N ILE A 62 -7.92 5.79 5.81
CA ILE A 62 -8.61 6.37 6.97
C ILE A 62 -8.28 5.60 8.24
N LEU A 63 -8.33 4.27 8.19
CA LEU A 63 -7.99 3.41 9.33
C LEU A 63 -6.54 3.64 9.78
N SER A 64 -5.61 3.65 8.84
CA SER A 64 -4.17 3.82 9.14
C SER A 64 -3.88 5.18 9.78
N ALA A 65 -4.51 6.24 9.28
CA ALA A 65 -4.39 7.58 9.86
C ALA A 65 -4.98 7.64 11.26
N THR A 66 -6.17 7.07 11.45
CA THR A 66 -6.85 7.03 12.75
C THR A 66 -6.02 6.28 13.79
N LEU A 67 -5.50 5.11 13.44
CA LEU A 67 -4.62 4.34 14.33
C LEU A 67 -3.35 5.13 14.69
N SER A 68 -2.73 5.78 13.71
CA SER A 68 -1.54 6.60 13.96
C SER A 68 -1.82 7.72 14.95
N MET A 69 -2.95 8.42 14.78
CA MET A 69 -3.33 9.51 15.69
C MET A 69 -3.67 9.01 17.10
N GLU A 70 -4.00 7.74 17.25
CA GLU A 70 -4.18 7.08 18.56
C GLU A 70 -2.88 6.49 19.13
N GLY A 71 -1.76 6.72 18.48
CA GLY A 71 -0.46 6.18 18.89
C GLY A 71 -0.26 4.70 18.57
N LYS A 72 -1.07 4.15 17.67
CA LYS A 72 -1.02 2.73 17.26
C LYS A 72 -0.41 2.63 15.87
N HIS A 73 0.66 1.86 15.76
CA HIS A 73 1.34 1.65 14.47
C HIS A 73 2.08 0.32 14.43
N VAL A 74 2.30 -0.15 13.20
CA VAL A 74 3.11 -1.34 12.95
C VAL A 74 4.57 -1.01 13.24
N THR A 75 5.28 -1.94 13.86
CA THR A 75 6.67 -1.79 14.27
C THR A 75 7.63 -2.54 13.36
N ALA A 76 8.92 -2.26 13.50
CA ALA A 76 9.98 -2.95 12.76
C ALA A 76 10.11 -4.44 13.10
N ALA A 77 9.40 -4.92 14.12
CA ALA A 77 9.32 -6.35 14.43
C ALA A 77 8.40 -7.12 13.47
N GLU A 78 7.67 -6.42 12.60
CA GLU A 78 6.61 -6.99 11.77
C GLU A 78 6.94 -6.89 10.29
N GLY A 79 6.98 -8.04 9.61
CA GLY A 79 7.08 -8.11 8.15
C GLY A 79 8.24 -7.32 7.56
N ILE A 80 7.92 -6.50 6.55
CA ILE A 80 8.91 -5.70 5.82
C ILE A 80 9.11 -4.28 6.39
N ILE A 81 8.47 -3.98 7.50
CA ILE A 81 8.57 -2.67 8.13
C ILE A 81 9.93 -2.48 8.79
N ASP A 82 10.50 -1.30 8.65
CA ASP A 82 11.75 -0.87 9.28
C ASP A 82 11.48 0.34 10.18
N GLU A 83 12.40 0.65 11.09
CA GLU A 83 12.31 1.86 11.90
C GLU A 83 12.31 3.12 11.02
N ASP A 84 13.12 3.12 9.97
CA ASP A 84 13.17 4.18 8.97
C ASP A 84 12.01 4.01 7.97
N VAL A 85 11.15 5.03 7.87
CA VAL A 85 10.03 5.04 6.95
C VAL A 85 10.48 4.92 5.49
N ASP A 86 11.57 5.59 5.12
CA ASP A 86 12.09 5.54 3.75
C ASP A 86 12.57 4.13 3.40
N LYS A 87 13.16 3.42 4.35
CA LYS A 87 13.57 2.03 4.16
C LYS A 87 12.37 1.12 4.04
N SER A 88 11.31 1.34 4.80
CA SER A 88 10.04 0.60 4.65
C SER A 88 9.46 0.77 3.25
N ILE A 89 9.46 2.00 2.72
CA ILE A 89 9.01 2.29 1.35
C ILE A 89 9.90 1.58 0.34
N ARG A 90 11.22 1.62 0.51
CA ARG A 90 12.16 0.92 -0.37
C ARG A 90 11.96 -0.60 -0.34
N ASN A 91 11.69 -1.17 0.82
CA ASN A 91 11.38 -2.59 0.94
C ASN A 91 10.15 -2.97 0.11
N LEU A 92 9.08 -2.18 0.21
CA LEU A 92 7.88 -2.38 -0.59
C LEU A 92 8.15 -2.27 -2.09
N THR A 93 8.84 -1.21 -2.50
CA THR A 93 9.10 -0.95 -3.92
C THR A 93 10.08 -1.95 -4.52
N SER A 94 11.03 -2.46 -3.75
CA SER A 94 11.93 -3.53 -4.18
C SER A 94 11.16 -4.82 -4.47
N ILE A 95 10.20 -5.18 -3.63
CA ILE A 95 9.32 -6.33 -3.88
C ILE A 95 8.55 -6.12 -5.19
N GLY A 96 7.96 -4.94 -5.36
CA GLY A 96 7.19 -4.63 -6.57
C GLY A 96 8.04 -4.62 -7.83
N LYS A 97 9.27 -4.12 -7.75
CA LYS A 97 10.17 -3.99 -8.91
C LYS A 97 10.89 -5.30 -9.25
N GLU A 98 11.41 -6.00 -8.26
CA GLU A 98 12.36 -7.10 -8.46
C GLU A 98 11.72 -8.47 -8.29
N ALA A 99 10.85 -8.64 -7.30
CA ALA A 99 10.26 -9.94 -6.98
C ALA A 99 8.98 -10.25 -7.75
N MET A 100 8.29 -9.23 -8.29
CA MET A 100 7.02 -9.39 -8.97
C MET A 100 7.11 -9.52 -10.49
N CYS A 101 8.31 -9.68 -11.08
CA CYS A 101 8.45 -9.84 -12.53
C CYS A 101 7.69 -11.07 -13.04
N ASN A 102 7.85 -12.21 -12.38
CA ASN A 102 7.13 -13.43 -12.73
C ASN A 102 5.62 -13.30 -12.51
N THR A 103 5.22 -12.53 -11.51
CA THR A 103 3.80 -12.23 -11.25
C THR A 103 3.21 -11.43 -12.40
N ASP A 104 3.92 -10.40 -12.90
CA ASP A 104 3.50 -9.61 -14.06
C ASP A 104 3.31 -10.50 -15.30
N ASP A 105 4.27 -11.36 -15.58
CA ASP A 105 4.22 -12.27 -16.73
C ASP A 105 3.05 -13.25 -16.61
N MET A 106 2.84 -13.80 -15.43
CA MET A 106 1.74 -14.72 -15.17
C MET A 106 0.38 -14.03 -15.32
N VAL A 107 0.21 -12.84 -14.75
CA VAL A 107 -1.03 -12.07 -14.87
C VAL A 107 -1.31 -11.74 -16.33
N LEU A 108 -0.32 -11.26 -17.06
CA LEU A 108 -0.46 -10.94 -18.48
C LEU A 108 -0.85 -12.17 -19.29
N ASN A 109 -0.18 -13.29 -19.04
CA ASN A 109 -0.48 -14.55 -19.73
C ASN A 109 -1.93 -14.99 -19.49
N ILE A 110 -2.40 -14.94 -18.25
CA ILE A 110 -3.79 -15.28 -17.91
C ILE A 110 -4.75 -14.34 -18.64
N MET A 111 -4.50 -13.04 -18.62
CA MET A 111 -5.38 -12.04 -19.23
C MET A 111 -5.51 -12.21 -20.74
N THR A 112 -4.41 -12.56 -21.42
CA THR A 112 -4.38 -12.66 -22.88
C THR A 112 -4.85 -14.02 -23.40
N HIS A 113 -4.98 -15.03 -22.55
CA HIS A 113 -5.37 -16.39 -22.93
C HIS A 113 -6.71 -16.82 -22.34
N LYS A 114 -7.56 -15.88 -21.96
CA LYS A 114 -8.92 -16.22 -21.50
C LYS A 114 -9.76 -16.75 -22.63
N CYS A 115 -10.49 -17.83 -22.37
CA CYS A 115 -11.57 -18.29 -23.23
C CYS A 115 -12.80 -17.38 -23.01
N ASN A 116 -13.30 -16.83 -24.09
CA ASN A 116 -14.53 -16.03 -24.07
C ASN A 116 -15.75 -16.89 -24.37
#